data_a31b78c8653be7cf39067bd58e0c9989
#
_entry.id   a31b78c8653be7cf39067bd58e0c9989
#
_cell.length_a   1.000
_cell.length_b   1.000
_cell.length_c   1.000
_cell.angle_alpha   90.00
_cell.angle_beta   90.00
_cell.angle_gamma   90.00
#
_symmetry.space_group_name_H-M   'P 1'
#
loop_
_entity.id
_entity.type
_entity.pdbx_description
1 polymer ?
#
loop_
_entity_poly.entity_id
_entity_poly.type
_entity_poly.pdbx_seq_one_letter_code
_entity_poly.pdbx_strand_id
1 'polypeptide(L)'
;MERIVEIAGRSYKMRYTVNSLCAVEDRAGCPLDALIDRQFSAARLLLWGGLIECQPEITPDTVGDLIDATLASGSRLEDIVDLCAEGLRDAGFIGA
;
A
#
# COMPACT_ATOMS: atom_id res chain seq x y z
N MET A 1 9.41 -10.75 -3.23
CA MET A 1 10.35 -9.88 -3.98
C MET A 1 10.13 -8.43 -3.57
N GLU A 2 11.23 -7.73 -3.29
CA GLU A 2 11.18 -6.33 -2.88
C GLU A 2 11.25 -5.41 -4.09
N ARG A 3 10.54 -4.31 -4.02
CA ARG A 3 10.57 -3.26 -5.02
C ARG A 3 10.88 -1.94 -4.31
N ILE A 4 11.75 -1.13 -4.88
CA ILE A 4 12.02 0.21 -4.37
C ILE A 4 11.02 1.18 -5.00
N VAL A 5 10.31 1.93 -4.16
CA VAL A 5 9.33 2.91 -4.60
C VAL A 5 9.66 4.27 -4.01
N GLU A 6 9.33 5.33 -4.73
CA GLU A 6 9.48 6.70 -4.23
C GLU A 6 8.12 7.27 -3.91
N ILE A 7 7.96 7.77 -2.69
CA ILE A 7 6.72 8.36 -2.21
C ILE A 7 7.08 9.63 -1.47
N ALA A 8 6.49 10.74 -1.88
CA ALA A 8 6.71 12.05 -1.25
C ALA A 8 8.21 12.40 -1.14
N GLY A 9 8.99 12.10 -2.17
CA GLY A 9 10.43 12.43 -2.24
C GLY A 9 11.34 11.52 -1.45
N ARG A 10 10.83 10.42 -0.89
CA ARG A 10 11.62 9.44 -0.14
C ARG A 10 11.50 8.07 -0.76
N SER A 11 12.55 7.26 -0.63
CA SER A 11 12.58 5.88 -1.13
C SER A 11 12.14 4.92 -0.02
N TYR A 12 11.29 3.97 -0.39
CA TYR A 12 10.82 2.91 0.50
C TYR A 12 10.98 1.57 -0.21
N LYS A 13 11.13 0.51 0.58
CA LYS A 13 11.07 -0.85 0.04
C LYS A 13 9.65 -1.37 0.20
N MET A 14 9.10 -1.91 -0.87
CA MET A 14 7.75 -2.47 -0.89
C MET A 14 7.83 -3.97 -1.11
N ARG A 15 7.11 -4.71 -0.28
CA ARG A 15 6.99 -6.15 -0.39
C ARG A 15 5.69 -6.61 0.23
N TYR A 16 4.92 -7.40 -0.53
CA TYR A 16 3.72 -8.02 -0.02
C TYR A 16 3.98 -9.47 0.36
N THR A 17 3.43 -9.89 1.50
CA THR A 17 3.45 -11.26 1.97
C THR A 17 2.05 -11.63 2.44
N VAL A 18 1.80 -12.92 2.64
CA VAL A 18 0.53 -13.36 3.22
C VAL A 18 0.32 -12.70 4.58
N ASN A 19 1.37 -12.61 5.39
CA ASN A 19 1.27 -11.97 6.70
C ASN A 19 0.93 -10.49 6.61
N SER A 20 1.53 -9.77 5.66
CA SER A 20 1.20 -8.35 5.48
C SER A 20 -0.24 -8.15 5.00
N LEU A 21 -0.73 -9.04 4.13
CA LEU A 21 -2.11 -8.96 3.66
C LEU A 21 -3.10 -9.32 4.77
N CYS A 22 -2.76 -10.28 5.62
CA CYS A 22 -3.56 -10.59 6.81
C CYS A 22 -3.64 -9.36 7.73
N ALA A 23 -2.52 -8.66 7.93
CA ALA A 23 -2.49 -7.45 8.74
C ALA A 23 -3.40 -6.36 8.14
N VAL A 24 -3.43 -6.24 6.81
CA VAL A 24 -4.33 -5.31 6.12
C VAL A 24 -5.80 -5.66 6.40
N GLU A 25 -6.17 -6.92 6.25
CA GLU A 25 -7.55 -7.37 6.49
C GLU A 25 -7.96 -7.17 7.95
N ASP A 26 -7.07 -7.50 8.88
CA ASP A 26 -7.32 -7.32 10.31
C ASP A 26 -7.55 -5.84 10.64
N ARG A 27 -6.74 -4.97 10.09
CA ARG A 27 -6.86 -3.52 10.32
C ARG A 27 -8.12 -2.96 9.67
N ALA A 28 -8.48 -3.45 8.49
CA ALA A 28 -9.66 -3.01 7.75
C ALA A 28 -10.97 -3.54 8.36
N GLY A 29 -10.89 -4.68 9.05
CA GLY A 29 -12.07 -5.36 9.57
C GLY A 29 -12.93 -6.01 8.48
N CYS A 30 -12.37 -6.26 7.30
CA CYS A 30 -13.07 -6.86 6.18
C CYS A 30 -12.07 -7.52 5.22
N PRO A 31 -12.53 -8.45 4.36
CA PRO A 31 -11.67 -9.06 3.34
C PRO A 31 -11.18 -8.03 2.32
N LEU A 32 -10.08 -8.35 1.62
CA LEU A 32 -9.50 -7.46 0.62
C LEU A 32 -10.48 -7.07 -0.48
N ASP A 33 -11.29 -8.01 -0.95
CA ASP A 33 -12.26 -7.74 -2.01
C ASP A 33 -13.31 -6.71 -1.58
N ALA A 34 -13.71 -6.71 -0.31
CA ALA A 34 -14.60 -5.70 0.25
C ALA A 34 -13.86 -4.36 0.47
N LEU A 35 -12.57 -4.42 0.85
CA LEU A 35 -11.77 -3.22 1.07
C LEU A 35 -11.59 -2.42 -0.22
N ILE A 36 -11.44 -3.08 -1.35
CA ILE A 36 -11.22 -2.41 -2.65
C ILE A 36 -12.33 -1.41 -2.97
N ASP A 37 -13.55 -1.64 -2.50
CA ASP A 37 -14.67 -0.73 -2.71
C ASP A 37 -14.56 0.56 -1.88
N ARG A 38 -13.65 0.61 -0.91
CA ARG A 38 -13.41 1.77 -0.08
C ARG A 38 -12.17 2.51 -0.58
N GLN A 39 -12.33 3.38 -1.58
CA GLN A 39 -11.23 4.01 -2.31
C GLN A 39 -10.06 4.49 -1.44
N PHE A 40 -10.35 5.37 -0.48
CA PHE A 40 -9.30 5.98 0.32
C PHE A 40 -8.70 5.01 1.34
N SER A 41 -9.55 4.23 2.00
CA SER A 41 -9.09 3.22 2.95
C SER A 41 -8.29 2.14 2.24
N ALA A 42 -8.70 1.74 1.04
CA ALA A 42 -7.97 0.76 0.24
C ALA A 42 -6.57 1.27 -0.11
N ALA A 43 -6.46 2.51 -0.60
CA ALA A 43 -5.16 3.08 -0.93
C ALA A 43 -4.25 3.13 0.29
N ARG A 44 -4.76 3.62 1.41
CA ARG A 44 -3.98 3.76 2.65
C ARG A 44 -3.53 2.42 3.21
N LEU A 45 -4.46 1.48 3.34
CA LEU A 45 -4.15 0.19 3.97
C LEU A 45 -3.35 -0.72 3.06
N LEU A 46 -3.60 -0.70 1.75
CA LEU A 46 -2.79 -1.48 0.81
C LEU A 46 -1.37 -0.95 0.73
N LEU A 47 -1.18 0.37 0.69
CA LEU A 47 0.16 0.94 0.70
C LEU A 47 0.88 0.61 2.00
N TRP A 48 0.19 0.76 3.15
CA TRP A 48 0.73 0.38 4.44
C TRP A 48 1.16 -1.10 4.45
N GLY A 49 0.31 -2.00 3.95
CA GLY A 49 0.61 -3.43 3.88
C GLY A 49 1.84 -3.73 3.03
N GLY A 50 2.05 -2.98 1.97
CA GLY A 50 3.23 -3.13 1.13
C GLY A 50 4.52 -2.61 1.76
N LEU A 51 4.41 -1.73 2.75
CA LEU A 51 5.58 -1.09 3.37
C LEU A 51 5.97 -1.71 4.72
N ILE A 52 5.06 -2.33 5.44
CA ILE A 52 5.32 -2.78 6.82
C ILE A 52 6.39 -3.87 6.94
N GLU A 53 6.53 -4.73 5.94
CA GLU A 53 7.53 -5.80 6.00
C GLU A 53 8.94 -5.26 6.05
N CYS A 54 9.20 -4.18 5.33
CA CYS A 54 10.53 -3.58 5.24
C CYS A 54 10.67 -2.36 6.16
N GLN A 55 9.57 -1.74 6.55
CA GLN A 55 9.53 -0.61 7.48
C GLN A 55 8.55 -0.93 8.62
N PRO A 56 8.90 -1.81 9.57
CA PRO A 56 7.95 -2.33 10.57
C PRO A 56 7.32 -1.27 11.48
N GLU A 57 7.99 -0.13 11.66
CA GLU A 57 7.51 0.95 12.52
C GLU A 57 6.48 1.85 11.84
N ILE A 58 6.24 1.69 10.54
CA ILE A 58 5.31 2.55 9.81
C ILE A 58 3.86 2.25 10.22
N THR A 59 3.05 3.29 10.34
CA THR A 59 1.65 3.16 10.75
C THR A 59 0.72 3.57 9.60
N PRO A 60 -0.55 3.13 9.61
CA PRO A 60 -1.51 3.61 8.62
C PRO A 60 -1.65 5.13 8.61
N ASP A 61 -1.56 5.78 9.77
CA ASP A 61 -1.65 7.25 9.85
C ASP A 61 -0.48 7.91 9.14
N THR A 62 0.74 7.40 9.32
CA THR A 62 1.92 7.89 8.61
C THR A 62 1.75 7.72 7.09
N VAL A 63 1.21 6.58 6.68
CA VAL A 63 0.93 6.33 5.25
C VAL A 63 -0.11 7.30 4.72
N GLY A 64 -1.15 7.60 5.50
CA GLY A 64 -2.14 8.61 5.13
C GLY A 64 -1.48 9.97 4.87
N ASP A 65 -0.54 10.37 5.72
CA ASP A 65 0.21 11.61 5.55
C ASP A 65 1.07 11.59 4.28
N LEU A 66 1.68 10.44 3.97
CA LEU A 66 2.45 10.26 2.73
C LEU A 66 1.55 10.39 1.50
N ILE A 67 0.35 9.84 1.56
CA ILE A 67 -0.63 9.96 0.48
C ILE A 67 -1.03 11.43 0.30
N ASP A 68 -1.32 12.14 1.39
CA ASP A 68 -1.64 13.56 1.32
C ASP A 68 -0.54 14.35 0.64
N ALA A 69 0.72 14.12 1.00
CA ALA A 69 1.86 14.80 0.39
C ALA A 69 1.99 14.47 -1.10
N THR A 70 1.73 13.21 -1.47
CA THR A 70 1.80 12.75 -2.85
C THR A 70 0.71 13.43 -3.70
N LEU A 71 -0.50 13.51 -3.18
CA LEU A 71 -1.61 14.18 -3.88
C LEU A 71 -1.36 15.68 -4.00
N ALA A 72 -0.80 16.30 -2.96
CA ALA A 72 -0.46 17.73 -2.98
C ALA A 72 0.60 18.05 -4.04
N SER A 73 1.47 17.09 -4.38
CA SER A 73 2.49 17.27 -5.42
C SER A 73 1.97 17.05 -6.84
N GLY A 74 0.68 16.75 -7.01
CA GLY A 74 0.05 16.59 -8.32
C GLY A 74 -0.22 15.16 -8.74
N SER A 75 0.18 14.17 -7.97
CA SER A 75 -0.14 12.75 -8.26
C SER A 75 -1.60 12.47 -7.94
N ARG A 76 -2.12 11.38 -8.49
CA ARG A 76 -3.52 10.99 -8.33
C ARG A 76 -3.61 9.78 -7.41
N LEU A 77 -4.76 9.62 -6.76
CA LEU A 77 -5.00 8.45 -5.90
C LEU A 77 -4.82 7.14 -6.66
N GLU A 78 -5.25 7.08 -7.91
CA GLU A 78 -5.10 5.89 -8.75
C GLU A 78 -3.64 5.54 -9.02
N ASP A 79 -2.72 6.51 -9.00
CA ASP A 79 -1.28 6.22 -9.13
C ASP A 79 -0.79 5.39 -7.95
N ILE A 80 -1.31 5.67 -6.75
CA ILE A 80 -0.97 4.93 -5.54
C ILE A 80 -1.54 3.52 -5.62
N VAL A 81 -2.77 3.39 -6.09
CA VAL A 81 -3.41 2.07 -6.26
C VAL A 81 -2.65 1.24 -7.30
N ASP A 82 -2.21 1.86 -8.40
CA ASP A 82 -1.42 1.20 -9.42
C ASP A 82 -0.09 0.71 -8.86
N LEU A 83 0.56 1.51 -8.03
CA LEU A 83 1.80 1.12 -7.37
C LEU A 83 1.60 -0.11 -6.48
N CYS A 84 0.51 -0.15 -5.71
CA CYS A 84 0.16 -1.31 -4.89
C CYS A 84 -0.10 -2.54 -5.76
N ALA A 85 -0.80 -2.37 -6.89
CA ALA A 85 -1.08 -3.46 -7.81
C ALA A 85 0.20 -4.04 -8.40
N GLU A 86 1.18 -3.20 -8.72
CA GLU A 86 2.49 -3.67 -9.19
C GLU A 86 3.19 -4.51 -8.13
N GLY A 87 3.18 -4.06 -6.89
CA GLY A 87 3.78 -4.81 -5.77
C GLY A 87 3.10 -6.15 -5.55
N LEU A 88 1.77 -6.20 -5.65
CA LEU A 88 1.01 -7.44 -5.52
C LEU A 88 1.31 -8.41 -6.68
N ARG A 89 1.51 -7.89 -7.89
CA ARG A 89 1.92 -8.70 -9.03
C ARG A 89 3.31 -9.28 -8.84
N ASP A 90 4.25 -8.47 -8.36
CA ASP A 90 5.62 -8.93 -8.08
C ASP A 90 5.62 -10.10 -7.09
N ALA A 91 4.72 -10.08 -6.13
CA ALA A 91 4.60 -11.13 -5.11
C ALA A 91 3.76 -12.33 -5.57
N GLY A 92 3.12 -12.24 -6.73
CA GLY A 92 2.31 -13.33 -7.28
C GLY A 92 0.88 -13.39 -6.77
N PHE A 93 0.40 -12.36 -6.08
CA PHE A 93 -0.97 -12.33 -5.55
C PHE A 93 -2.01 -11.94 -6.58
N ILE A 94 -1.60 -11.26 -7.67
CA ILE A 94 -2.47 -10.96 -8.80
C ILE A 94 -1.80 -11.49 -10.07
N GLY A 95 -2.64 -11.92 -11.01
CA GLY A 95 -2.17 -12.41 -12.28
C GLY A 95 -1.46 -11.37 -13.13
N ALA A 96 -0.62 -11.84 -14.02
CA ALA A 96 0.12 -10.97 -14.93
C ALA A 96 -0.80 -10.37 -15.99
#